data_4e93178753ab0d7ec7fee958690ec86b
#
_entry.id   4e93178753ab0d7ec7fee958690ec86b
#
_cell.length_a   1.000
_cell.length_b   1.000
_cell.length_c   1.000
_cell.angle_alpha   90.00
_cell.angle_beta   90.00
_cell.angle_gamma   90.00
#
_symmetry.space_group_name_H-M   'P 1'
#
loop_
_entity.id
_entity.type
_entity.pdbx_description
1 polymer ?
#
loop_
_entity_poly.entity_id
_entity_poly.type
_entity_poly.pdbx_seq_one_letter_code
_entity_poly.pdbx_strand_id
1 'polypeptide(L)'
;MALHDFRTRGFLWAFALGLALSAPAAAETRSYVIEWFSLASSSQDGDCPGGVNLPTREQYFKSFELLGKTPEEAKALMEEFAQGGVKGANVRNMLRMRGRVNGEPTNAFVYPWTVADPQLHAVAGKYGLGFNLDGKQGPNGFQDPVTKEAGVDNQLFRALGCIEQFRGTYDYRPTFWAFIWGSMKETTPAWLFSVDGANLDRDGPVTITFDRAIEHQVFGATGDATADVTYRIDPDPRSHHVFKGEIRNGELSISAPGDLVLLLDTLSFTELRLRQTHLRLKPRANGNLEGVIGGYQPWGDIYFSFAQGGLAYEGMILNDTPGIYYLLKKHADAEPDPNTGQNTAISAAYRIEAVPVFAVPADAAIYKAGGGR
;
A
#
# COMPACT_ATOMS: atom_id res chain seq x y z
N MET A 1 -24.16 -15.66 -100.17
CA MET A 1 -22.73 -15.42 -100.20
C MET A 1 -22.46 -14.07 -99.55
N ALA A 2 -22.26 -14.03 -98.29
CA ALA A 2 -21.82 -12.83 -97.59
C ALA A 2 -21.27 -13.27 -96.22
N LEU A 3 -20.00 -13.07 -96.03
CA LEU A 3 -19.28 -13.28 -94.77
C LEU A 3 -19.69 -12.22 -93.76
N HIS A 4 -19.98 -12.59 -92.52
CA HIS A 4 -20.17 -11.69 -91.38
C HIS A 4 -18.99 -11.83 -90.45
N ASP A 5 -18.32 -10.67 -90.27
CA ASP A 5 -17.23 -10.43 -89.34
C ASP A 5 -17.78 -10.32 -87.94
N PHE A 6 -17.28 -11.13 -86.98
CA PHE A 6 -17.57 -11.00 -85.53
C PHE A 6 -16.38 -10.34 -84.85
N ARG A 7 -16.54 -9.09 -84.52
CA ARG A 7 -15.57 -8.36 -83.59
C ARG A 7 -15.90 -8.68 -82.17
N THR A 8 -15.05 -9.40 -81.53
CA THR A 8 -15.07 -9.59 -80.03
C THR A 8 -14.51 -8.36 -79.34
N ARG A 9 -15.39 -7.66 -78.56
CA ARG A 9 -14.99 -6.63 -77.64
C ARG A 9 -14.60 -7.28 -76.33
N GLY A 10 -13.29 -7.24 -75.94
CA GLY A 10 -12.77 -7.62 -74.67
C GLY A 10 -13.13 -6.56 -73.60
N PHE A 11 -13.84 -6.95 -72.52
CA PHE A 11 -14.07 -6.16 -71.35
C PHE A 11 -12.89 -6.34 -70.39
N LEU A 12 -12.05 -5.31 -70.24
CA LEU A 12 -11.02 -5.24 -69.18
C LEU A 12 -11.72 -4.85 -67.89
N TRP A 13 -11.85 -5.78 -66.93
CA TRP A 13 -12.19 -5.51 -65.54
C TRP A 13 -10.93 -5.03 -64.82
N ALA A 14 -10.83 -3.73 -64.53
CA ALA A 14 -9.83 -3.20 -63.62
C ALA A 14 -10.25 -3.52 -62.19
N PHE A 15 -9.58 -4.47 -61.51
CA PHE A 15 -9.65 -4.69 -60.08
C PHE A 15 -8.91 -3.56 -59.39
N ALA A 16 -9.64 -2.55 -58.87
CA ALA A 16 -9.11 -1.57 -57.94
C ALA A 16 -8.94 -2.26 -56.60
N LEU A 17 -7.72 -2.70 -56.25
CA LEU A 17 -7.34 -3.12 -54.90
C LEU A 17 -7.34 -1.86 -54.02
N GLY A 18 -8.42 -1.62 -53.28
CA GLY A 18 -8.47 -0.62 -52.22
C GLY A 18 -7.58 -1.03 -51.07
N LEU A 19 -6.36 -0.50 -51.00
CA LEU A 19 -5.57 -0.50 -49.80
C LEU A 19 -6.32 0.37 -48.77
N ALA A 20 -7.09 -0.27 -47.90
CA ALA A 20 -7.58 0.36 -46.67
C ALA A 20 -6.34 0.65 -45.80
N LEU A 21 -5.84 1.87 -45.88
CA LEU A 21 -4.91 2.44 -44.88
C LEU A 21 -5.68 2.46 -43.56
N SER A 22 -5.51 1.42 -42.73
CA SER A 22 -5.93 1.49 -41.34
C SER A 22 -5.12 2.60 -40.68
N ALA A 23 -5.76 3.73 -40.43
CA ALA A 23 -5.18 4.75 -39.56
C ALA A 23 -4.76 4.06 -38.26
N PRO A 24 -3.56 4.34 -37.72
CA PRO A 24 -3.21 3.83 -36.42
C PRO A 24 -4.30 4.30 -35.43
N ALA A 25 -4.91 3.35 -34.70
CA ALA A 25 -5.83 3.71 -33.63
C ALA A 25 -5.08 4.67 -32.71
N ALA A 26 -5.66 5.84 -32.43
CA ALA A 26 -5.11 6.75 -31.47
C ALA A 26 -5.01 6.01 -30.13
N ALA A 27 -3.85 6.07 -29.47
CA ALA A 27 -3.69 5.44 -28.15
C ALA A 27 -4.72 6.08 -27.21
N GLU A 28 -5.40 5.25 -26.45
CA GLU A 28 -6.36 5.68 -25.42
C GLU A 28 -5.61 5.80 -24.09
N THR A 29 -5.85 6.88 -23.34
CA THR A 29 -5.32 7.09 -21.99
C THR A 29 -6.48 7.24 -21.02
N ARG A 30 -6.47 6.50 -19.93
CA ARG A 30 -7.36 6.70 -18.78
C ARG A 30 -6.53 6.94 -17.53
N SER A 31 -6.86 8.00 -16.79
CA SER A 31 -6.15 8.37 -15.57
C SER A 31 -7.06 8.21 -14.36
N TYR A 32 -6.45 7.91 -13.22
CA TYR A 32 -7.15 7.62 -11.97
C TYR A 32 -6.43 8.29 -10.81
N VAL A 33 -7.20 8.75 -9.81
CA VAL A 33 -6.69 9.14 -8.50
C VAL A 33 -6.93 7.99 -7.51
N ILE A 34 -5.94 7.70 -6.68
CA ILE A 34 -6.06 6.67 -5.63
C ILE A 34 -6.91 7.24 -4.50
N GLU A 35 -8.15 6.77 -4.41
CA GLU A 35 -9.12 7.18 -3.39
C GLU A 35 -8.91 6.47 -2.07
N TRP A 36 -8.52 5.20 -2.12
CA TRP A 36 -8.30 4.38 -0.94
C TRP A 36 -7.02 3.57 -1.04
N PHE A 37 -6.30 3.53 0.07
CA PHE A 37 -5.11 2.71 0.22
C PHE A 37 -5.03 2.18 1.67
N SER A 38 -4.92 0.87 1.84
CA SER A 38 -4.79 0.23 3.16
C SER A 38 -4.11 -1.11 3.08
N LEU A 39 -3.62 -1.63 4.21
CA LEU A 39 -3.17 -3.02 4.29
C LEU A 39 -4.25 -3.96 3.74
N ALA A 40 -3.86 -4.88 2.86
CA ALA A 40 -4.75 -5.89 2.31
C ALA A 40 -5.01 -6.99 3.35
N SER A 41 -5.87 -6.67 4.33
CA SER A 41 -6.26 -7.59 5.40
C SER A 41 -7.32 -8.57 4.92
N SER A 42 -7.25 -9.81 5.40
CA SER A 42 -8.24 -10.87 5.15
C SER A 42 -8.50 -11.64 6.45
N SER A 43 -8.87 -10.89 7.48
CA SER A 43 -9.08 -11.45 8.83
C SER A 43 -10.27 -12.40 8.86
N GLN A 44 -10.09 -13.53 9.53
CA GLN A 44 -11.10 -14.57 9.69
C GLN A 44 -11.18 -15.03 11.14
N ASP A 45 -12.26 -15.73 11.48
CA ASP A 45 -12.40 -16.37 12.78
C ASP A 45 -11.31 -17.43 12.96
N GLY A 46 -10.64 -17.43 14.11
CA GLY A 46 -9.60 -18.38 14.44
C GLY A 46 -8.24 -18.15 13.79
N ASP A 47 -8.05 -17.06 13.02
CA ASP A 47 -6.75 -16.72 12.42
C ASP A 47 -5.70 -16.26 13.45
N CYS A 48 -6.13 -15.88 14.65
CA CYS A 48 -5.29 -15.56 15.80
C CYS A 48 -5.56 -16.56 16.95
N PRO A 49 -5.02 -17.76 16.93
CA PRO A 49 -5.35 -18.81 17.90
C PRO A 49 -4.91 -18.49 19.33
N GLY A 50 -3.92 -17.60 19.50
CA GLY A 50 -3.52 -17.02 20.79
C GLY A 50 -4.41 -15.86 21.25
N GLY A 51 -5.45 -15.50 20.48
CA GLY A 51 -6.26 -14.31 20.66
C GLY A 51 -5.67 -13.10 19.94
N VAL A 52 -6.45 -12.06 19.84
CA VAL A 52 -6.00 -10.72 19.44
C VAL A 52 -5.04 -10.19 20.51
N ASN A 53 -4.00 -9.49 20.12
CA ASN A 53 -3.01 -8.96 21.05
C ASN A 53 -3.66 -8.04 22.10
N LEU A 54 -3.14 -8.11 23.31
CA LEU A 54 -3.66 -7.30 24.43
C LEU A 54 -3.64 -5.81 24.09
N PRO A 55 -4.66 -5.05 24.50
CA PRO A 55 -4.66 -3.60 24.36
C PRO A 55 -3.46 -2.94 25.06
N THR A 56 -3.06 -1.78 24.60
CA THR A 56 -1.88 -1.02 25.11
C THR A 56 -1.91 -0.83 26.62
N ARG A 57 -3.12 -0.66 27.20
CA ARG A 57 -3.27 -0.49 28.63
C ARG A 57 -2.69 -1.67 29.42
N GLU A 58 -3.05 -2.90 29.03
CA GLU A 58 -2.55 -4.13 29.66
C GLU A 58 -1.06 -4.32 29.42
N GLN A 59 -0.58 -3.93 28.24
CA GLN A 59 0.84 -3.97 27.93
C GLN A 59 1.64 -2.97 28.78
N TYR A 60 1.10 -1.80 29.10
CA TYR A 60 1.74 -0.83 30.00
C TYR A 60 1.82 -1.39 31.44
N PHE A 61 0.78 -2.05 31.94
CA PHE A 61 0.87 -2.72 33.23
C PHE A 61 2.03 -3.71 33.25
N LYS A 62 2.13 -4.58 32.21
CA LYS A 62 3.24 -5.52 32.08
C LYS A 62 4.60 -4.79 31.97
N SER A 63 4.67 -3.66 31.30
CA SER A 63 5.89 -2.85 31.21
C SER A 63 6.30 -2.30 32.58
N PHE A 64 5.36 -1.86 33.42
CA PHE A 64 5.65 -1.40 34.77
C PHE A 64 6.13 -2.54 35.68
N GLU A 65 5.53 -3.72 35.57
CA GLU A 65 6.01 -4.95 36.26
C GLU A 65 7.47 -5.27 35.92
N LEU A 66 7.79 -5.22 34.59
CA LEU A 66 9.17 -5.40 34.11
C LEU A 66 10.14 -4.31 34.62
N LEU A 67 9.63 -3.13 34.95
CA LEU A 67 10.38 -2.06 35.60
C LEU A 67 10.45 -2.20 37.13
N GLY A 68 9.96 -3.32 37.67
CA GLY A 68 10.00 -3.63 39.11
C GLY A 68 8.91 -2.95 39.94
N LYS A 69 7.81 -2.50 39.31
CA LYS A 69 6.67 -1.92 39.98
C LYS A 69 5.71 -2.98 40.49
N THR A 70 5.13 -2.77 41.68
CA THR A 70 4.04 -3.60 42.17
C THR A 70 2.75 -3.35 41.36
N PRO A 71 1.76 -4.25 41.40
CA PRO A 71 0.46 -4.02 40.73
C PRO A 71 -0.23 -2.73 41.21
N GLU A 72 -0.12 -2.39 42.51
CA GLU A 72 -0.69 -1.18 43.07
C GLU A 72 0.01 0.08 42.56
N GLU A 73 1.35 0.06 42.50
CA GLU A 73 2.15 1.15 41.90
C GLU A 73 1.82 1.30 40.40
N ALA A 74 1.72 0.22 39.66
CA ALA A 74 1.36 0.23 38.22
C ALA A 74 -0.03 0.85 38.01
N LYS A 75 -1.01 0.50 38.85
CA LYS A 75 -2.34 1.12 38.84
C LYS A 75 -2.30 2.62 39.08
N ALA A 76 -1.57 3.06 40.11
CA ALA A 76 -1.41 4.48 40.41
C ALA A 76 -0.75 5.24 39.24
N LEU A 77 0.29 4.67 38.64
CA LEU A 77 0.94 5.24 37.47
C LEU A 77 -0.01 5.38 36.29
N MET A 78 -0.88 4.39 36.05
CA MET A 78 -1.88 4.47 34.99
C MET A 78 -2.95 5.54 35.23
N GLU A 79 -3.33 5.76 36.51
CA GLU A 79 -4.21 6.86 36.89
C GLU A 79 -3.55 8.22 36.66
N GLU A 80 -2.27 8.38 37.02
CA GLU A 80 -1.48 9.60 36.73
C GLU A 80 -1.32 9.83 35.23
N PHE A 81 -1.06 8.76 34.46
CA PHE A 81 -1.00 8.82 32.98
C PHE A 81 -2.30 9.38 32.40
N ALA A 82 -3.45 8.87 32.85
CA ALA A 82 -4.77 9.29 32.39
C ALA A 82 -5.14 10.72 32.78
N GLN A 83 -4.72 11.18 33.99
CA GLN A 83 -4.95 12.56 34.47
C GLN A 83 -4.16 13.60 33.67
N GLY A 84 -3.02 13.21 33.07
CA GLY A 84 -2.15 14.14 32.34
C GLY A 84 -1.35 15.08 33.31
N GLY A 85 -1.14 16.32 32.87
CA GLY A 85 -0.33 17.28 33.62
C GLY A 85 1.13 16.83 33.83
N VAL A 86 1.80 17.35 34.86
CA VAL A 86 3.22 17.04 35.15
C VAL A 86 3.41 15.56 35.49
N LYS A 87 2.52 14.99 36.34
CA LYS A 87 2.59 13.57 36.73
C LYS A 87 2.41 12.66 35.52
N GLY A 88 1.40 12.89 34.70
CA GLY A 88 1.19 12.12 33.47
C GLY A 88 2.35 12.27 32.48
N ALA A 89 3.00 13.45 32.42
CA ALA A 89 4.21 13.63 31.60
C ALA A 89 5.38 12.78 32.11
N ASN A 90 5.56 12.66 33.44
CA ASN A 90 6.58 11.80 34.03
C ASN A 90 6.32 10.33 33.72
N VAL A 91 5.07 9.88 33.79
CA VAL A 91 4.69 8.49 33.42
C VAL A 91 4.91 8.23 31.93
N ARG A 92 4.53 9.16 31.04
CA ARG A 92 4.83 9.08 29.61
C ARG A 92 6.33 8.97 29.34
N ASN A 93 7.14 9.75 30.06
CA ASN A 93 8.59 9.66 29.92
C ASN A 93 9.12 8.31 30.43
N MET A 94 8.61 7.78 31.54
CA MET A 94 8.95 6.44 32.02
C MET A 94 8.64 5.36 30.99
N LEU A 95 7.45 5.38 30.39
CA LEU A 95 7.06 4.45 29.33
C LEU A 95 7.94 4.59 28.08
N ARG A 96 8.26 5.81 27.67
CA ARG A 96 9.17 6.06 26.56
C ARG A 96 10.58 5.54 26.85
N MET A 97 11.09 5.74 28.06
CA MET A 97 12.43 5.37 28.53
C MET A 97 12.49 3.99 29.19
N ARG A 98 11.57 3.07 28.80
CA ARG A 98 11.53 1.71 29.36
C ARG A 98 12.62 0.77 28.85
N GLY A 99 13.30 1.12 27.75
CA GLY A 99 14.47 0.39 27.27
C GLY A 99 15.64 0.47 28.26
N ARG A 100 16.55 -0.50 28.18
CA ARG A 100 17.75 -0.55 29.02
C ARG A 100 18.99 -0.85 28.19
N VAL A 101 20.04 -0.04 28.38
CA VAL A 101 21.39 -0.31 27.86
C VAL A 101 22.34 -0.21 29.05
N ASN A 102 23.03 -1.29 29.38
CA ASN A 102 23.91 -1.38 30.56
C ASN A 102 23.25 -0.95 31.87
N GLY A 103 21.93 -1.20 32.01
CA GLY A 103 21.12 -0.80 33.15
C GLY A 103 20.53 0.62 33.06
N GLU A 104 21.03 1.46 32.16
CA GLU A 104 20.54 2.84 32.01
C GLU A 104 19.29 2.94 31.14
N PRO A 105 18.33 3.83 31.49
CA PRO A 105 17.12 4.07 30.70
C PRO A 105 17.42 4.53 29.28
N THR A 106 16.74 3.93 28.30
CA THR A 106 16.93 4.23 26.88
C THR A 106 15.56 4.34 26.20
N ASN A 107 15.48 5.20 25.19
CA ASN A 107 14.25 5.37 24.39
C ASN A 107 13.91 4.09 23.62
N ALA A 108 12.87 3.41 24.07
CA ALA A 108 12.41 2.13 23.52
C ALA A 108 11.88 2.23 22.08
N PHE A 109 11.49 3.40 21.60
CA PHE A 109 11.02 3.57 20.22
C PHE A 109 12.18 3.73 19.25
N VAL A 110 13.26 4.38 19.68
CA VAL A 110 14.48 4.54 18.86
C VAL A 110 15.33 3.27 18.88
N TYR A 111 15.37 2.61 20.03
CA TYR A 111 16.17 1.41 20.27
C TYR A 111 15.28 0.24 20.75
N PRO A 112 14.36 -0.28 19.89
CA PRO A 112 13.36 -1.26 20.30
C PRO A 112 13.95 -2.59 20.79
N TRP A 113 15.16 -2.94 20.34
CA TRP A 113 15.88 -4.14 20.80
C TRP A 113 16.36 -4.06 22.25
N THR A 114 16.23 -2.90 22.91
CA THR A 114 16.56 -2.72 24.34
C THR A 114 15.40 -3.07 25.26
N VAL A 115 14.26 -3.39 24.72
CA VAL A 115 13.07 -3.92 25.41
C VAL A 115 12.95 -5.40 25.12
N ALA A 116 12.59 -6.22 26.09
CA ALA A 116 12.29 -7.62 25.86
C ALA A 116 11.14 -7.78 24.87
N ASP A 117 11.22 -8.78 23.97
CA ASP A 117 10.14 -9.10 23.04
C ASP A 117 8.87 -9.49 23.84
N PRO A 118 7.77 -8.74 23.71
CA PRO A 118 6.52 -9.03 24.39
C PRO A 118 5.79 -10.25 23.83
N GLN A 119 6.33 -10.91 22.81
CA GLN A 119 5.78 -12.09 22.15
C GLN A 119 4.36 -11.86 21.61
N LEU A 120 4.18 -10.75 20.88
CA LEU A 120 2.91 -10.46 20.23
C LEU A 120 2.50 -11.57 19.25
N HIS A 121 1.21 -11.83 19.18
CA HIS A 121 0.63 -12.84 18.30
C HIS A 121 0.64 -12.38 16.85
N ALA A 122 0.94 -13.30 15.95
CA ALA A 122 0.86 -13.15 14.51
C ALA A 122 -0.28 -13.99 13.92
N VAL A 123 -0.74 -13.65 12.72
CA VAL A 123 -1.76 -14.43 12.01
C VAL A 123 -1.23 -15.85 11.72
N ALA A 124 -1.94 -16.86 12.20
CA ALA A 124 -1.70 -18.26 11.88
C ALA A 124 -2.66 -18.79 10.78
N GLY A 125 -3.61 -17.98 10.35
CA GLY A 125 -4.59 -18.32 9.32
C GLY A 125 -3.94 -18.64 7.96
N LYS A 126 -4.74 -19.31 7.10
CA LYS A 126 -4.31 -19.79 5.78
C LYS A 126 -4.63 -18.82 4.65
N TYR A 127 -5.44 -17.79 4.90
CA TYR A 127 -5.93 -16.89 3.86
C TYR A 127 -5.33 -15.50 4.00
N GLY A 128 -4.92 -14.93 2.87
CA GLY A 128 -4.38 -13.58 2.77
C GLY A 128 -4.50 -13.07 1.34
N LEU A 129 -4.77 -11.79 1.18
CA LEU A 129 -4.80 -11.11 -0.11
C LEU A 129 -3.38 -10.73 -0.52
N GLY A 130 -3.05 -10.84 -1.81
CA GLY A 130 -1.74 -10.43 -2.32
C GLY A 130 -1.32 -11.17 -3.58
N PHE A 131 -0.03 -11.47 -3.67
CA PHE A 131 0.61 -12.10 -4.82
C PHE A 131 1.62 -13.14 -4.34
N ASN A 132 1.83 -14.17 -5.13
CA ASN A 132 2.96 -15.07 -4.97
C ASN A 132 4.20 -14.39 -5.59
N LEU A 133 4.96 -13.65 -4.77
CA LEU A 133 6.08 -12.81 -5.23
C LEU A 133 7.34 -13.62 -5.53
N ASP A 134 7.57 -14.70 -4.80
CA ASP A 134 8.77 -15.55 -4.95
C ASP A 134 8.54 -16.78 -5.85
N GLY A 135 7.32 -16.96 -6.35
CA GLY A 135 6.93 -18.09 -7.21
C GLY A 135 6.84 -19.44 -6.50
N LYS A 136 6.90 -19.49 -5.16
CA LYS A 136 6.90 -20.73 -4.40
C LYS A 136 5.60 -20.93 -3.61
N GLN A 137 5.35 -22.18 -3.28
CA GLN A 137 4.25 -22.56 -2.39
C GLN A 137 4.83 -23.07 -1.05
N GLY A 138 5.42 -22.14 -0.30
CA GLY A 138 6.00 -22.44 1.00
C GLY A 138 4.96 -22.56 2.12
N PRO A 139 5.32 -23.12 3.29
CA PRO A 139 4.40 -23.29 4.42
C PRO A 139 3.93 -21.96 5.02
N ASN A 140 4.63 -20.87 4.74
CA ASN A 140 4.30 -19.51 5.20
C ASN A 140 3.46 -18.73 4.18
N GLY A 141 3.23 -19.26 2.98
CA GLY A 141 2.37 -18.64 1.97
C GLY A 141 0.89 -18.74 2.36
N PHE A 142 0.13 -17.73 1.97
CA PHE A 142 -1.32 -17.75 2.09
C PHE A 142 -1.98 -18.33 0.83
N GLN A 143 -3.28 -18.57 0.92
CA GLN A 143 -4.15 -18.73 -0.23
C GLN A 143 -5.01 -17.47 -0.36
N ASP A 144 -5.01 -16.84 -1.54
CA ASP A 144 -5.89 -15.68 -1.81
C ASP A 144 -7.36 -16.15 -1.80
N PRO A 145 -8.21 -15.57 -0.94
CA PRO A 145 -9.61 -16.00 -0.83
C PRO A 145 -10.45 -15.66 -2.08
N VAL A 146 -10.01 -14.72 -2.92
CA VAL A 146 -10.70 -14.26 -4.13
C VAL A 146 -10.22 -15.02 -5.36
N THR A 147 -8.92 -14.96 -5.64
CA THR A 147 -8.31 -15.56 -6.86
C THR A 147 -8.01 -17.04 -6.71
N LYS A 148 -7.97 -17.56 -5.47
CA LYS A 148 -7.54 -18.92 -5.12
C LYS A 148 -6.06 -19.20 -5.39
N GLU A 149 -5.27 -18.19 -5.71
CA GLU A 149 -3.82 -18.28 -5.82
C GLU A 149 -3.21 -18.81 -4.52
N ALA A 150 -2.32 -19.79 -4.62
CA ALA A 150 -1.61 -20.37 -3.49
C ALA A 150 -0.18 -19.81 -3.42
N GLY A 151 0.40 -19.80 -2.22
CA GLY A 151 1.75 -19.26 -2.00
C GLY A 151 1.79 -17.74 -1.97
N VAL A 152 0.67 -17.09 -1.68
CA VAL A 152 0.61 -15.62 -1.59
C VAL A 152 1.48 -15.11 -0.47
N ASP A 153 2.36 -14.17 -0.80
CA ASP A 153 3.26 -13.49 0.11
C ASP A 153 2.64 -12.18 0.60
N ASN A 154 2.22 -12.15 1.86
CA ASN A 154 1.78 -10.96 2.58
C ASN A 154 2.17 -11.09 4.05
N GLN A 155 3.48 -11.14 4.31
CA GLN A 155 3.99 -11.32 5.67
C GLN A 155 3.75 -10.07 6.54
N LEU A 156 3.50 -8.91 5.93
CA LEU A 156 3.05 -7.73 6.67
C LEU A 156 1.67 -7.96 7.32
N PHE A 157 0.71 -8.55 6.58
CA PHE A 157 -0.56 -8.97 7.18
C PHE A 157 -0.37 -10.06 8.24
N ARG A 158 0.54 -11.02 7.99
CA ARG A 158 0.87 -12.04 9.00
C ARG A 158 1.37 -11.40 10.29
N ALA A 159 2.26 -10.42 10.20
CA ALA A 159 2.82 -9.73 11.37
C ALA A 159 1.75 -8.89 12.12
N LEU A 160 0.94 -8.12 11.41
CA LEU A 160 0.09 -7.11 12.01
C LEU A 160 -1.37 -7.53 12.21
N GLY A 161 -1.85 -8.58 11.52
CA GLY A 161 -3.27 -8.93 11.47
C GLY A 161 -3.87 -9.49 12.76
N CYS A 162 -3.07 -9.77 13.81
CA CYS A 162 -3.57 -10.04 15.17
C CYS A 162 -3.56 -8.80 16.08
N ILE A 163 -3.32 -7.63 15.55
CA ILE A 163 -3.53 -6.35 16.21
C ILE A 163 -4.92 -5.83 15.78
N GLU A 164 -5.80 -5.53 16.73
CA GLU A 164 -7.20 -5.16 16.49
C GLU A 164 -7.37 -4.11 15.40
N GLN A 165 -6.55 -3.07 15.45
CA GLN A 165 -6.64 -1.90 14.55
C GLN A 165 -6.20 -2.19 13.11
N PHE A 166 -5.53 -3.31 12.85
CA PHE A 166 -5.13 -3.78 11.52
C PHE A 166 -6.04 -4.89 10.98
N ARG A 167 -7.01 -5.34 11.77
CA ARG A 167 -7.98 -6.35 11.34
C ARG A 167 -8.97 -5.75 10.35
N GLY A 168 -9.24 -6.51 9.31
CA GLY A 168 -10.18 -6.13 8.27
C GLY A 168 -10.52 -7.31 7.38
N THR A 169 -11.59 -7.18 6.61
CA THR A 169 -12.02 -8.13 5.58
C THR A 169 -12.10 -7.41 4.24
N TYR A 170 -12.50 -8.11 3.20
CA TYR A 170 -12.77 -7.47 1.91
C TYR A 170 -13.82 -6.34 2.03
N ASP A 171 -14.83 -6.51 2.89
CA ASP A 171 -15.94 -5.57 3.06
C ASP A 171 -15.75 -4.60 4.24
N TYR A 172 -14.81 -4.88 5.13
CA TYR A 172 -14.55 -4.09 6.33
C TYR A 172 -13.10 -3.59 6.36
N ARG A 173 -12.95 -2.27 6.24
CA ARG A 173 -11.64 -1.60 6.22
C ARG A 173 -11.01 -1.57 7.62
N PRO A 174 -9.69 -1.84 7.76
CA PRO A 174 -8.99 -1.73 9.03
C PRO A 174 -9.08 -0.30 9.60
N THR A 175 -9.45 -0.16 10.88
CA THR A 175 -9.74 1.15 11.50
C THR A 175 -8.53 2.06 11.56
N PHE A 176 -7.33 1.52 11.81
CA PHE A 176 -6.10 2.31 11.81
C PHE A 176 -5.81 2.91 10.43
N TRP A 177 -5.95 2.11 9.38
CA TRP A 177 -5.74 2.59 8.01
C TRP A 177 -6.82 3.58 7.57
N ALA A 178 -8.06 3.41 8.01
CA ALA A 178 -9.12 4.39 7.74
C ALA A 178 -8.76 5.76 8.35
N PHE A 179 -8.23 5.77 9.57
CA PHE A 179 -7.77 6.99 10.23
C PHE A 179 -6.55 7.60 9.51
N ILE A 180 -5.51 6.80 9.26
CA ILE A 180 -4.28 7.28 8.61
C ILE A 180 -4.56 7.78 7.19
N TRP A 181 -5.28 7.00 6.40
CA TRP A 181 -5.62 7.40 5.03
C TRP A 181 -6.50 8.64 4.98
N GLY A 182 -7.51 8.74 5.87
CA GLY A 182 -8.32 9.95 5.99
C GLY A 182 -7.51 11.20 6.24
N SER A 183 -6.48 11.11 7.11
CA SER A 183 -5.56 12.22 7.36
C SER A 183 -4.63 12.49 6.17
N MET A 184 -4.06 11.44 5.56
CA MET A 184 -3.11 11.57 4.45
C MET A 184 -3.74 12.22 3.23
N LYS A 185 -4.88 11.73 2.78
CA LYS A 185 -5.55 12.23 1.57
C LYS A 185 -5.92 13.71 1.63
N GLU A 186 -6.07 14.28 2.84
CA GLU A 186 -6.34 15.71 3.04
C GLU A 186 -5.07 16.57 3.08
N THR A 187 -3.93 15.99 3.46
CA THR A 187 -2.71 16.74 3.79
C THR A 187 -1.56 16.49 2.80
N THR A 188 -1.67 15.49 1.93
CA THR A 188 -0.63 15.17 0.95
C THR A 188 -1.14 15.35 -0.48
N PRO A 189 -0.23 15.64 -1.44
CA PRO A 189 -0.56 15.58 -2.85
C PRO A 189 -1.13 14.22 -3.26
N ALA A 190 -2.12 14.23 -4.15
CA ALA A 190 -2.82 13.01 -4.55
C ALA A 190 -1.91 12.05 -5.34
N TRP A 191 -2.08 10.75 -5.13
CA TRP A 191 -1.45 9.74 -5.96
C TRP A 191 -2.31 9.46 -7.19
N LEU A 192 -1.65 9.43 -8.33
CA LEU A 192 -2.26 9.20 -9.63
C LEU A 192 -1.69 7.94 -10.28
N PHE A 193 -2.45 7.34 -11.16
CA PHE A 193 -1.88 6.49 -12.19
C PHE A 193 -2.68 6.62 -13.49
N SER A 194 -1.99 6.41 -14.61
CA SER A 194 -2.56 6.43 -15.94
C SER A 194 -2.33 5.08 -16.63
N VAL A 195 -3.27 4.69 -17.48
CA VAL A 195 -3.22 3.47 -18.29
C VAL A 195 -3.30 3.88 -19.74
N ASP A 196 -2.28 3.54 -20.52
CA ASP A 196 -2.18 3.84 -21.94
C ASP A 196 -2.23 2.54 -22.75
N GLY A 197 -3.10 2.48 -23.76
CA GLY A 197 -3.24 1.32 -24.62
C GLY A 197 -3.92 1.64 -25.94
N ALA A 198 -3.93 0.68 -26.86
CA ALA A 198 -4.60 0.84 -28.15
C ALA A 198 -6.14 0.83 -28.01
N ASN A 199 -6.65 0.08 -27.03
CA ASN A 199 -8.07 0.02 -26.66
C ASN A 199 -8.17 -0.54 -25.24
N LEU A 200 -8.64 0.26 -24.30
CA LEU A 200 -8.70 -0.08 -22.88
C LEU A 200 -9.98 -0.86 -22.50
N ASP A 201 -10.90 -1.09 -23.43
CA ASP A 201 -12.09 -1.93 -23.24
C ASP A 201 -11.88 -3.39 -23.67
N ARG A 202 -10.66 -3.74 -24.13
CA ARG A 202 -10.32 -5.07 -24.62
C ARG A 202 -9.03 -5.58 -24.00
N ASP A 203 -8.89 -6.89 -24.01
CA ASP A 203 -7.65 -7.55 -23.62
C ASP A 203 -6.50 -7.09 -24.52
N GLY A 204 -5.36 -6.81 -23.92
CA GLY A 204 -4.17 -6.36 -24.63
C GLY A 204 -3.10 -5.75 -23.74
N PRO A 205 -1.93 -5.47 -24.33
CA PRO A 205 -0.84 -4.83 -23.62
C PRO A 205 -1.15 -3.35 -23.36
N VAL A 206 -0.74 -2.87 -22.18
CA VAL A 206 -0.86 -1.47 -21.77
C VAL A 206 0.42 -0.99 -21.10
N THR A 207 0.55 0.33 -20.99
CA THR A 207 1.53 0.97 -20.12
C THR A 207 0.80 1.54 -18.91
N ILE A 208 1.32 1.30 -17.72
CA ILE A 208 0.79 1.84 -16.46
C ILE A 208 1.82 2.81 -15.92
N THR A 209 1.44 4.07 -15.73
CA THR A 209 2.33 5.10 -15.20
C THR A 209 1.77 5.59 -13.87
N PHE A 210 2.56 5.43 -12.79
CA PHE A 210 2.25 6.04 -11.50
C PHE A 210 2.92 7.40 -11.42
N ASP A 211 2.17 8.37 -10.89
CA ASP A 211 2.60 9.75 -10.70
C ASP A 211 2.06 10.29 -9.36
N ARG A 212 2.56 11.45 -8.96
CA ARG A 212 1.97 12.27 -7.92
C ARG A 212 1.35 13.51 -8.56
N ALA A 213 0.22 13.98 -8.03
CA ALA A 213 -0.33 15.28 -8.39
C ALA A 213 0.43 16.42 -7.67
N ILE A 214 0.28 17.65 -8.16
CA ILE A 214 0.63 18.85 -7.39
C ILE A 214 -0.48 19.15 -6.36
N GLU A 215 -1.72 18.88 -6.74
CA GLU A 215 -2.89 19.12 -5.91
C GLU A 215 -3.12 18.02 -4.89
N HIS A 216 -3.74 18.39 -3.78
CA HIS A 216 -4.36 17.44 -2.86
C HIS A 216 -5.60 16.81 -3.52
N GLN A 217 -6.04 15.70 -2.96
CA GLN A 217 -7.25 15.04 -3.43
C GLN A 217 -8.47 15.95 -3.30
N VAL A 218 -9.33 15.98 -4.31
CA VAL A 218 -10.59 16.74 -4.32
C VAL A 218 -11.73 15.82 -3.92
N PHE A 219 -12.51 16.23 -2.91
CA PHE A 219 -13.61 15.46 -2.33
C PHE A 219 -14.96 16.03 -2.63
N GLY A 220 -15.94 15.17 -2.84
CA GLY A 220 -17.34 15.50 -2.83
C GLY A 220 -17.91 15.68 -1.40
N ALA A 221 -19.19 15.99 -1.32
CA ALA A 221 -19.90 16.18 -0.05
C ALA A 221 -19.97 14.92 0.84
N THR A 222 -19.76 13.75 0.26
CA THR A 222 -19.72 12.44 0.95
C THR A 222 -18.34 12.10 1.52
N GLY A 223 -17.31 12.90 1.19
CA GLY A 223 -15.91 12.62 1.55
C GLY A 223 -15.21 11.62 0.62
N ASP A 224 -15.88 11.17 -0.45
CA ASP A 224 -15.30 10.36 -1.51
C ASP A 224 -14.60 11.23 -2.55
N ALA A 225 -13.60 10.69 -3.25
CA ALA A 225 -12.92 11.41 -4.32
C ALA A 225 -13.90 11.75 -5.45
N THR A 226 -13.79 12.99 -5.97
CA THR A 226 -14.62 13.46 -7.07
C THR A 226 -14.06 12.94 -8.40
N ALA A 227 -14.90 12.29 -9.20
CA ALA A 227 -14.55 11.88 -10.56
C ALA A 227 -14.42 13.09 -11.50
N ASP A 228 -13.75 12.88 -12.63
CA ASP A 228 -13.60 13.86 -13.73
C ASP A 228 -12.93 15.19 -13.32
N VAL A 229 -12.22 15.19 -12.20
CA VAL A 229 -11.36 16.32 -11.79
C VAL A 229 -10.06 16.27 -12.57
N THR A 230 -9.52 17.44 -12.90
CA THR A 230 -8.20 17.56 -13.52
C THR A 230 -7.12 17.77 -12.47
N TYR A 231 -6.11 16.90 -12.49
CA TYR A 231 -4.90 17.00 -11.66
C TYR A 231 -3.69 17.29 -12.54
N ARG A 232 -2.77 18.13 -12.04
CA ARG A 232 -1.48 18.37 -12.67
C ARG A 232 -0.43 17.43 -12.11
N ILE A 233 0.28 16.74 -13.00
CA ILE A 233 1.36 15.82 -12.63
C ILE A 233 2.53 16.59 -12.05
N ASP A 234 3.02 16.20 -10.87
CA ASP A 234 4.22 16.74 -10.25
C ASP A 234 5.44 16.39 -11.12
N PRO A 235 6.26 17.34 -11.54
CA PRO A 235 7.44 17.09 -12.36
C PRO A 235 8.62 16.43 -11.59
N ASP A 236 8.47 16.12 -10.32
CA ASP A 236 9.49 15.39 -9.54
C ASP A 236 9.69 13.98 -10.11
N PRO A 237 10.86 13.64 -10.69
CA PRO A 237 11.07 12.34 -11.30
C PRO A 237 11.01 11.17 -10.30
N ARG A 238 11.11 11.43 -8.99
CA ARG A 238 10.97 10.39 -7.95
C ARG A 238 9.56 9.85 -7.84
N SER A 239 8.56 10.60 -8.32
CA SER A 239 7.15 10.18 -8.32
C SER A 239 6.70 9.53 -9.62
N HIS A 240 7.55 9.50 -10.65
CA HIS A 240 7.22 9.00 -11.98
C HIS A 240 7.73 7.58 -12.19
N HIS A 241 6.82 6.59 -12.25
CA HIS A 241 7.17 5.18 -12.43
C HIS A 241 6.35 4.55 -13.55
N VAL A 242 7.02 3.93 -14.51
CA VAL A 242 6.39 3.34 -15.71
C VAL A 242 6.53 1.84 -15.69
N PHE A 243 5.41 1.13 -15.84
CA PHE A 243 5.34 -0.32 -15.89
C PHE A 243 4.73 -0.81 -17.20
N LYS A 244 5.18 -1.97 -17.65
CA LYS A 244 4.46 -2.75 -18.65
C LYS A 244 3.33 -3.47 -17.94
N GLY A 245 2.13 -3.40 -18.53
CA GLY A 245 0.95 -4.05 -18.01
C GLY A 245 0.16 -4.77 -19.12
N GLU A 246 -0.89 -5.42 -18.70
CA GLU A 246 -1.87 -6.03 -19.59
C GLU A 246 -3.28 -5.89 -19.00
N ILE A 247 -4.26 -5.83 -19.89
CA ILE A 247 -5.65 -6.10 -19.56
C ILE A 247 -5.95 -7.51 -20.03
N ARG A 248 -6.45 -8.36 -19.13
CA ARG A 248 -6.85 -9.72 -19.42
C ARG A 248 -8.16 -10.06 -18.71
N ASN A 249 -9.19 -10.44 -19.47
CA ASN A 249 -10.54 -10.69 -18.95
C ASN A 249 -11.09 -9.49 -18.15
N GLY A 250 -10.80 -8.26 -18.59
CA GLY A 250 -11.19 -7.03 -17.94
C GLY A 250 -10.43 -6.72 -16.64
N GLU A 251 -9.38 -7.44 -16.30
CA GLU A 251 -8.49 -7.16 -15.17
C GLU A 251 -7.21 -6.49 -15.65
N LEU A 252 -6.88 -5.35 -15.07
CA LEU A 252 -5.62 -4.63 -15.29
C LEU A 252 -4.54 -5.18 -14.36
N SER A 253 -3.38 -5.54 -14.91
CA SER A 253 -2.24 -6.03 -14.12
C SER A 253 -0.90 -5.52 -14.64
N ILE A 254 0.11 -5.44 -13.75
CA ILE A 254 1.51 -5.27 -14.12
C ILE A 254 2.04 -6.60 -14.62
N SER A 255 2.56 -6.63 -15.84
CA SER A 255 3.11 -7.84 -16.49
C SER A 255 4.62 -7.98 -16.33
N ALA A 256 5.32 -6.88 -15.98
CA ALA A 256 6.75 -6.87 -15.70
C ALA A 256 6.99 -6.10 -14.39
N PRO A 257 7.19 -6.81 -13.25
CA PRO A 257 7.43 -6.18 -11.95
C PRO A 257 8.62 -5.23 -11.97
N GLY A 258 8.52 -4.16 -11.19
CA GLY A 258 9.53 -3.12 -11.04
C GLY A 258 9.38 -2.41 -9.69
N ASP A 259 10.18 -1.41 -9.44
CA ASP A 259 10.14 -0.67 -8.18
C ASP A 259 9.21 0.53 -8.28
N LEU A 260 8.41 0.75 -7.23
CA LEU A 260 7.49 1.86 -7.08
C LEU A 260 7.83 2.65 -5.81
N VAL A 261 7.86 3.97 -5.93
CA VAL A 261 7.92 4.88 -4.79
C VAL A 261 6.72 5.82 -4.83
N LEU A 262 5.91 5.78 -3.79
CA LEU A 262 4.80 6.70 -3.59
C LEU A 262 5.21 7.71 -2.52
N LEU A 263 5.39 8.98 -2.92
CA LEU A 263 5.80 10.06 -2.02
C LEU A 263 4.62 10.56 -1.21
N LEU A 264 4.78 10.67 0.10
CA LEU A 264 3.71 11.01 1.05
C LEU A 264 3.86 12.39 1.68
N ASP A 265 5.09 12.83 1.91
CA ASP A 265 5.43 14.13 2.52
C ASP A 265 4.74 14.39 3.88
N THR A 266 4.39 13.34 4.64
CA THR A 266 3.86 13.47 6.00
C THR A 266 4.95 13.35 7.06
N LEU A 267 4.64 13.81 8.28
CA LEU A 267 5.56 13.67 9.42
C LEU A 267 5.89 12.21 9.77
N SER A 268 4.96 11.29 9.50
CA SER A 268 5.09 9.88 9.89
C SER A 268 5.51 8.98 8.74
N PHE A 269 5.18 9.38 7.51
CA PHE A 269 5.44 8.60 6.31
C PHE A 269 5.94 9.54 5.22
N THR A 270 7.21 9.47 4.90
CA THR A 270 7.80 10.27 3.83
C THR A 270 7.58 9.65 2.46
N GLU A 271 7.61 8.33 2.41
CA GLU A 271 7.41 7.56 1.18
C GLU A 271 7.03 6.11 1.50
N LEU A 272 6.32 5.48 0.58
CA LEU A 272 6.10 4.05 0.54
C LEU A 272 6.87 3.48 -0.63
N ARG A 273 7.77 2.54 -0.34
CA ARG A 273 8.59 1.85 -1.35
C ARG A 273 8.11 0.42 -1.49
N LEU A 274 7.78 0.02 -2.72
CA LEU A 274 7.52 -1.37 -3.08
C LEU A 274 8.53 -1.79 -4.14
N ARG A 275 9.27 -2.85 -3.88
CA ARG A 275 10.16 -3.49 -4.85
C ARG A 275 9.46 -4.67 -5.46
N GLN A 276 9.77 -4.95 -6.74
CA GLN A 276 9.07 -5.98 -7.51
C GLN A 276 7.54 -5.82 -7.42
N THR A 277 7.06 -4.63 -7.73
CA THR A 277 5.65 -4.26 -7.59
C THR A 277 4.77 -5.07 -8.53
N HIS A 278 3.73 -5.65 -7.97
CA HIS A 278 2.62 -6.29 -8.67
C HIS A 278 1.34 -5.48 -8.44
N LEU A 279 0.47 -5.48 -9.44
CA LEU A 279 -0.83 -4.81 -9.40
C LEU A 279 -1.87 -5.72 -10.03
N ARG A 280 -3.08 -5.72 -9.46
CA ARG A 280 -4.26 -6.37 -10.02
C ARG A 280 -5.49 -5.56 -9.67
N LEU A 281 -6.12 -4.93 -10.67
CA LEU A 281 -7.29 -4.08 -10.51
C LEU A 281 -8.42 -4.54 -11.43
N LYS A 282 -9.64 -4.44 -10.93
CA LYS A 282 -10.89 -4.71 -11.67
C LYS A 282 -11.76 -3.47 -11.72
N PRO A 283 -12.43 -3.22 -12.85
CA PRO A 283 -13.40 -2.13 -12.93
C PRO A 283 -14.67 -2.48 -12.15
N ARG A 284 -15.21 -1.46 -11.50
CA ARG A 284 -16.56 -1.44 -10.92
C ARG A 284 -17.57 -0.87 -11.92
N ALA A 285 -18.85 -1.06 -11.67
CA ALA A 285 -19.91 -0.58 -12.55
C ALA A 285 -19.94 0.95 -12.73
N ASN A 286 -19.39 1.70 -11.77
CA ASN A 286 -19.27 3.17 -11.82
C ASN A 286 -18.00 3.67 -12.53
N GLY A 287 -17.18 2.78 -13.10
CA GLY A 287 -15.91 3.12 -13.75
C GLY A 287 -14.71 3.21 -12.81
N ASN A 288 -14.91 3.15 -11.48
CA ASN A 288 -13.81 3.07 -10.53
C ASN A 288 -13.07 1.74 -10.70
N LEU A 289 -11.81 1.72 -10.26
CA LEU A 289 -11.00 0.50 -10.17
C LEU A 289 -10.82 0.09 -8.72
N GLU A 290 -10.79 -1.21 -8.47
CA GLU A 290 -10.45 -1.76 -7.15
C GLU A 290 -9.59 -3.00 -7.26
N GLY A 291 -8.75 -3.25 -6.26
CA GLY A 291 -7.95 -4.46 -6.19
C GLY A 291 -6.78 -4.37 -5.23
N VAL A 292 -5.68 -4.96 -5.62
CA VAL A 292 -4.50 -5.12 -4.77
C VAL A 292 -3.25 -4.66 -5.50
N ILE A 293 -2.37 -3.97 -4.78
CA ILE A 293 -0.99 -3.69 -5.14
C ILE A 293 -0.08 -4.31 -4.07
N GLY A 294 1.06 -4.86 -4.46
CA GLY A 294 1.97 -5.49 -3.50
C GLY A 294 3.38 -5.61 -4.02
N GLY A 295 4.29 -5.96 -3.13
CA GLY A 295 5.71 -6.11 -3.39
C GLY A 295 6.48 -6.25 -2.09
N TYR A 296 7.80 -6.13 -2.15
CA TYR A 296 8.65 -6.14 -0.96
C TYR A 296 8.88 -4.72 -0.45
N GLN A 297 8.72 -4.53 0.85
CA GLN A 297 8.92 -3.24 1.52
C GLN A 297 10.01 -3.37 2.60
N PRO A 298 10.93 -2.40 2.76
CA PRO A 298 11.86 -2.39 3.88
C PRO A 298 11.09 -2.37 5.20
N TRP A 299 11.21 -3.42 6.01
CA TRP A 299 10.45 -3.52 7.26
C TRP A 299 10.87 -2.48 8.29
N GLY A 300 12.12 -2.03 8.23
CA GLY A 300 12.64 -0.96 9.10
C GLY A 300 11.92 0.37 8.87
N ASP A 301 11.61 0.71 7.61
CA ASP A 301 10.88 1.94 7.26
C ASP A 301 9.45 1.91 7.85
N ILE A 302 8.79 0.73 7.78
CA ILE A 302 7.48 0.52 8.41
C ILE A 302 7.57 0.74 9.92
N TYR A 303 8.56 0.12 10.57
CA TYR A 303 8.75 0.29 12.01
C TYR A 303 8.99 1.74 12.38
N PHE A 304 9.93 2.43 11.73
CA PHE A 304 10.26 3.80 12.06
C PHE A 304 9.12 4.78 11.81
N SER A 305 8.24 4.51 10.87
CA SER A 305 7.02 5.30 10.71
C SER A 305 6.13 5.24 11.95
N PHE A 306 5.98 4.09 12.59
CA PHE A 306 5.27 3.97 13.87
C PHE A 306 6.05 4.58 15.04
N ALA A 307 7.36 4.36 15.07
CA ALA A 307 8.22 4.82 16.16
C ALA A 307 8.28 6.35 16.29
N GLN A 308 8.15 7.11 15.20
CA GLN A 308 8.15 8.57 15.20
C GLN A 308 7.05 9.16 16.10
N GLY A 309 5.86 8.59 16.09
CA GLY A 309 4.73 8.98 16.93
C GLY A 309 4.80 8.42 18.34
N GLY A 310 5.59 7.37 18.58
CA GLY A 310 5.80 6.76 19.91
C GLY A 310 4.50 6.43 20.65
N LEU A 311 4.31 6.97 21.86
CA LEU A 311 3.12 6.73 22.67
C LEU A 311 1.80 7.16 22.00
N ALA A 312 1.82 8.13 21.09
CA ALA A 312 0.64 8.53 20.35
C ALA A 312 0.19 7.40 19.41
N TYR A 313 1.16 6.76 18.71
CA TYR A 313 0.85 5.60 17.87
C TYR A 313 0.43 4.38 18.69
N GLU A 314 1.06 4.11 19.84
CA GLU A 314 0.61 3.06 20.76
C GLU A 314 -0.87 3.27 21.17
N GLY A 315 -1.27 4.53 21.44
CA GLY A 315 -2.67 4.87 21.71
C GLY A 315 -3.62 4.68 20.52
N MET A 316 -3.13 4.87 19.28
CA MET A 316 -3.94 4.70 18.06
C MET A 316 -4.04 3.24 17.61
N ILE A 317 -2.93 2.50 17.66
CA ILE A 317 -2.90 1.08 17.26
C ILE A 317 -3.24 0.12 18.39
N LEU A 318 -3.40 0.65 19.61
CA LEU A 318 -3.67 -0.10 20.84
C LEU A 318 -2.69 -1.25 21.08
N ASN A 319 -1.41 -1.05 20.70
CA ASN A 319 -0.37 -2.06 20.89
C ASN A 319 1.01 -1.45 21.12
N ASP A 320 1.89 -2.23 21.74
CA ASP A 320 3.28 -1.88 22.03
C ASP A 320 4.09 -1.73 20.75
N THR A 321 4.56 -0.54 20.43
CA THR A 321 5.34 -0.26 19.22
C THR A 321 6.65 -1.06 19.17
N PRO A 322 7.47 -1.18 20.25
CA PRO A 322 8.60 -2.11 20.24
C PRO A 322 8.24 -3.56 19.96
N GLY A 323 7.06 -4.02 20.38
CA GLY A 323 6.57 -5.37 20.02
C GLY A 323 6.34 -5.51 18.53
N ILE A 324 5.89 -4.47 17.85
CA ILE A 324 5.76 -4.44 16.38
C ILE A 324 7.12 -4.59 15.71
N TYR A 325 8.20 -4.01 16.27
CA TYR A 325 9.56 -4.24 15.76
C TYR A 325 9.90 -5.72 15.67
N TYR A 326 9.61 -6.48 16.74
CA TYR A 326 9.90 -7.91 16.78
C TYR A 326 9.03 -8.70 15.81
N LEU A 327 7.74 -8.33 15.67
CA LEU A 327 6.86 -8.96 14.67
C LEU A 327 7.36 -8.73 13.24
N LEU A 328 7.67 -7.49 12.87
CA LEU A 328 8.15 -7.17 11.53
C LEU A 328 9.47 -7.87 11.23
N LYS A 329 10.43 -7.82 12.17
CA LYS A 329 11.73 -8.50 12.03
C LYS A 329 11.58 -10.00 11.88
N LYS A 330 10.69 -10.63 12.66
CA LYS A 330 10.44 -12.09 12.64
C LYS A 330 9.82 -12.55 11.33
N HIS A 331 8.96 -11.73 10.74
CA HIS A 331 8.22 -12.05 9.53
C HIS A 331 8.82 -11.45 8.25
N ALA A 332 9.94 -10.73 8.35
CA ALA A 332 10.71 -10.31 7.19
C ALA A 332 11.16 -11.55 6.38
N ASP A 333 10.88 -11.55 5.08
CA ASP A 333 10.97 -12.74 4.23
C ASP A 333 11.80 -12.54 2.96
N ALA A 334 12.37 -11.34 2.75
CA ALA A 334 13.12 -11.01 1.56
C ALA A 334 14.36 -10.14 1.84
N GLU A 335 15.25 -10.08 0.85
CA GLU A 335 16.44 -9.24 0.81
C GLU A 335 17.36 -9.45 2.02
N PRO A 336 17.99 -10.63 2.13
CA PRO A 336 18.90 -10.90 3.24
C PRO A 336 20.11 -9.94 3.20
N ASP A 337 20.38 -9.32 4.33
CA ASP A 337 21.61 -8.54 4.54
C ASP A 337 22.83 -9.44 4.37
N PRO A 338 23.79 -9.10 3.50
CA PRO A 338 24.93 -9.96 3.18
C PRO A 338 25.86 -10.22 4.37
N ASN A 339 25.86 -9.36 5.40
CA ASN A 339 26.74 -9.51 6.56
C ASN A 339 26.08 -10.32 7.68
N THR A 340 24.77 -10.25 7.84
CA THR A 340 24.04 -10.87 8.96
C THR A 340 23.17 -12.05 8.53
N GLY A 341 22.83 -12.14 7.24
CA GLY A 341 21.85 -13.09 6.70
C GLY A 341 20.42 -12.82 7.11
N GLN A 342 20.13 -11.73 7.85
CA GLN A 342 18.79 -11.37 8.26
C GLN A 342 18.06 -10.64 7.12
N ASN A 343 16.79 -10.98 6.90
CA ASN A 343 15.98 -10.30 5.91
C ASN A 343 15.74 -8.84 6.28
N THR A 344 15.86 -7.95 5.31
CA THR A 344 15.67 -6.50 5.44
C THR A 344 14.36 -6.00 4.86
N ALA A 345 13.66 -6.84 4.09
CA ALA A 345 12.37 -6.54 3.51
C ALA A 345 11.31 -7.57 3.93
N ILE A 346 10.07 -7.12 3.89
CA ILE A 346 8.87 -7.90 4.18
C ILE A 346 7.93 -7.82 2.99
N SER A 347 7.36 -8.95 2.58
CA SER A 347 6.30 -8.96 1.59
C SER A 347 5.05 -8.25 2.13
N ALA A 348 4.50 -7.36 1.33
CA ALA A 348 3.38 -6.51 1.68
C ALA A 348 2.38 -6.44 0.55
N ALA A 349 1.10 -6.43 0.88
CA ALA A 349 0.03 -6.17 -0.07
C ALA A 349 -0.92 -5.12 0.52
N TYR A 350 -1.40 -4.25 -0.36
CA TYR A 350 -2.30 -3.16 -0.04
C TYR A 350 -3.52 -3.21 -0.93
N ARG A 351 -4.68 -2.99 -0.34
CA ARG A 351 -5.92 -2.74 -1.08
C ARG A 351 -5.88 -1.33 -1.63
N ILE A 352 -6.26 -1.19 -2.89
CA ILE A 352 -6.32 0.08 -3.59
C ILE A 352 -7.70 0.24 -4.25
N GLU A 353 -8.26 1.44 -4.17
CA GLU A 353 -9.44 1.87 -4.92
C GLU A 353 -9.11 3.18 -5.62
N ALA A 354 -9.57 3.34 -6.85
CA ALA A 354 -9.21 4.50 -7.66
C ALA A 354 -10.41 5.00 -8.47
N VAL A 355 -10.47 6.31 -8.64
CA VAL A 355 -11.57 7.05 -9.29
C VAL A 355 -11.07 7.66 -10.59
N PRO A 356 -11.84 7.60 -11.70
CA PRO A 356 -11.46 8.20 -12.97
C PRO A 356 -11.29 9.73 -12.86
N VAL A 357 -10.20 10.24 -13.43
CA VAL A 357 -9.84 11.66 -13.42
C VAL A 357 -9.11 12.04 -14.71
N PHE A 358 -8.76 13.31 -14.86
CA PHE A 358 -7.85 13.77 -15.90
C PHE A 358 -6.49 14.11 -15.28
N ALA A 359 -5.42 13.53 -15.81
CA ALA A 359 -4.05 13.87 -15.43
C ALA A 359 -3.38 14.62 -16.58
N VAL A 360 -2.84 15.80 -16.31
CA VAL A 360 -2.17 16.63 -17.32
C VAL A 360 -0.78 17.02 -16.83
N PRO A 361 0.22 17.14 -17.72
CA PRO A 361 1.53 17.62 -17.33
C PRO A 361 1.44 19.02 -16.70
N ALA A 362 2.18 19.25 -15.61
CA ALA A 362 2.34 20.61 -15.08
C ALA A 362 3.16 21.43 -16.06
N ASP A 363 2.80 22.73 -16.22
CA ASP A 363 3.67 23.67 -16.92
C ASP A 363 4.95 23.88 -16.09
N ALA A 364 6.05 23.31 -16.57
CA ALA A 364 7.35 23.34 -15.88
C ALA A 364 7.87 24.78 -15.67
N ALA A 365 7.41 25.76 -16.46
CA ALA A 365 7.79 27.16 -16.31
C ALA A 365 7.09 27.81 -15.10
N ILE A 366 5.84 27.47 -14.86
CA ILE A 366 5.07 27.97 -13.71
C ILE A 366 5.57 27.35 -12.42
N TYR A 367 5.93 26.05 -12.43
CA TYR A 367 6.42 25.35 -11.25
C TYR A 367 7.76 25.90 -10.75
N LYS A 368 8.70 26.21 -11.66
CA LYS A 368 10.01 26.81 -11.30
C LYS A 368 9.86 28.21 -10.70
N ALA A 369 8.83 28.96 -11.05
CA ALA A 369 8.59 30.31 -10.52
C ALA A 369 7.97 30.28 -9.10
N GLY A 370 7.27 29.22 -8.71
CA GLY A 370 6.62 29.06 -7.40
C GLY A 370 7.49 28.41 -6.31
N GLY A 371 8.56 27.71 -6.68
CA GLY A 371 9.40 26.90 -5.77
C GLY A 371 10.47 27.68 -4.99
N GLY A 372 10.45 28.99 -5.01
CA GLY A 372 11.38 29.87 -4.32
C GLY A 372 10.76 30.59 -3.11
N ARG A 373 10.12 29.85 -2.17
CA ARG A 373 9.73 30.41 -0.88
C ARG A 373 10.06 29.43 0.24
#